data_2af4e1eaa8d2ce5fa546a9e97dce0f10
#
_entry.id   2af4e1eaa8d2ce5fa546a9e97dce0f10
#
_cell.length_a   1.000
_cell.length_b   1.000
_cell.length_c   1.000
_cell.angle_alpha   90.00
_cell.angle_beta   90.00
_cell.angle_gamma   90.00
#
_symmetry.space_group_name_H-M   'P 1'
#
loop_
_entity.id
_entity.type
_entity.pdbx_description
1 polymer ?
#
loop_
_entity_poly.entity_id
_entity_poly.type
_entity_poly.pdbx_seq_one_letter_code
_entity_poly.pdbx_strand_id
1 'polypeptide(L)'
;MFKNFNEIIDKAGKINIQKIIIVGAEEEKLLKATEKAASLSYIEPILVGNKDKIVEIIEKNNINFQNVTIIHAETNEEKGNLGCEELYKHKDSFMMKGLVDTSDVLKAILKRKEDFMASNLISHVSLIELPYYEKIIGLSDTSVNIKPDLNGK
;
A
#
# COMPACT_ATOMS: atom_id res chain seq x y z
N MET A 1 -8.61 18.77 12.74
CA MET A 1 -7.59 18.91 11.67
C MET A 1 -6.27 18.42 12.26
N PHE A 2 -5.53 17.55 11.57
CA PHE A 2 -4.26 17.03 12.09
C PHE A 2 -3.15 18.07 11.97
N LYS A 3 -2.33 18.18 13.01
CA LYS A 3 -1.21 19.13 13.07
C LYS A 3 0.10 18.48 12.59
N ASN A 4 0.27 17.19 12.84
CA ASN A 4 1.48 16.42 12.52
C ASN A 4 1.15 14.96 12.25
N PHE A 5 2.13 14.20 11.75
CA PHE A 5 1.96 12.77 11.48
C PHE A 5 1.74 11.94 12.74
N ASN A 6 2.26 12.35 13.91
CA ASN A 6 2.04 11.60 15.16
C ASN A 6 0.55 11.56 15.53
N GLU A 7 -0.20 12.64 15.34
CA GLU A 7 -1.65 12.64 15.56
C GLU A 7 -2.40 11.69 14.63
N ILE A 8 -1.91 11.50 13.39
CA ILE A 8 -2.46 10.53 12.44
C ILE A 8 -2.16 9.11 12.93
N ILE A 9 -0.93 8.84 13.35
CA ILE A 9 -0.49 7.54 13.87
C ILE A 9 -1.29 7.17 15.11
N ASP A 10 -1.46 8.10 16.06
CA ASP A 10 -2.24 7.89 17.28
C ASP A 10 -3.72 7.60 16.99
N LYS A 11 -4.27 8.22 15.94
CA LYS A 11 -5.62 7.93 15.51
C LYS A 11 -5.73 6.59 14.78
N ALA A 12 -4.75 6.26 13.95
CA ALA A 12 -4.71 4.98 13.25
C ALA A 12 -4.68 3.79 14.22
N GLY A 13 -3.93 3.90 15.32
CA GLY A 13 -3.90 2.88 16.37
C GLY A 13 -5.22 2.66 17.12
N LYS A 14 -6.23 3.50 16.91
CA LYS A 14 -7.57 3.39 17.51
C LYS A 14 -8.64 2.88 16.54
N ILE A 15 -8.25 2.62 15.29
CA ILE A 15 -9.13 2.07 14.26
C ILE A 15 -8.96 0.55 14.23
N ASN A 16 -9.94 -0.18 13.72
CA ASN A 16 -9.81 -1.63 13.49
C ASN A 16 -8.62 -1.94 12.61
N ILE A 17 -7.91 -3.04 12.93
CA ILE A 17 -6.81 -3.56 12.13
C ILE A 17 -7.29 -3.76 10.69
N GLN A 18 -6.53 -3.21 9.75
CA GLN A 18 -6.86 -3.31 8.33
C GLN A 18 -5.87 -4.22 7.61
N LYS A 19 -6.34 -4.95 6.61
CA LYS A 19 -5.44 -5.74 5.76
C LYS A 19 -4.68 -4.82 4.82
N ILE A 20 -3.38 -5.07 4.69
CA ILE A 20 -2.54 -4.44 3.68
C ILE A 20 -2.04 -5.50 2.69
N ILE A 21 -2.32 -5.28 1.43
CA ILE A 21 -1.81 -6.12 0.33
C ILE A 21 -0.53 -5.50 -0.20
N ILE A 22 0.61 -6.16 -0.02
CA ILE A 22 1.91 -5.66 -0.45
C ILE A 22 2.32 -6.40 -1.72
N VAL A 23 2.31 -5.69 -2.84
CA VAL A 23 2.64 -6.24 -4.17
C VAL A 23 4.12 -6.02 -4.46
N GLY A 24 4.87 -7.11 -4.65
CA GLY A 24 6.34 -7.08 -4.77
C GLY A 24 7.01 -6.97 -3.40
N ALA A 25 6.74 -7.91 -2.50
CA ALA A 25 7.17 -7.85 -1.10
C ALA A 25 8.63 -8.31 -0.86
N GLU A 26 9.41 -8.55 -1.92
CA GLU A 26 10.78 -9.07 -1.85
C GLU A 26 11.82 -7.98 -1.49
N GLU A 27 11.56 -7.20 -0.44
CA GLU A 27 12.47 -6.15 0.01
C GLU A 27 12.62 -6.15 1.55
N GLU A 28 13.87 -6.19 2.04
CA GLU A 28 14.18 -6.27 3.46
C GLU A 28 13.61 -5.10 4.27
N LYS A 29 13.84 -3.86 3.80
CA LYS A 29 13.36 -2.65 4.51
C LYS A 29 11.85 -2.61 4.60
N LEU A 30 11.18 -3.01 3.52
CA LEU A 30 9.74 -3.09 3.46
C LEU A 30 9.19 -4.12 4.44
N LEU A 31 9.77 -5.33 4.47
CA LEU A 31 9.34 -6.40 5.38
C LEU A 31 9.56 -6.02 6.85
N LYS A 32 10.69 -5.39 7.20
CA LYS A 32 10.94 -4.87 8.55
C LYS A 32 9.93 -3.79 8.98
N ALA A 33 9.62 -2.86 8.07
CA ALA A 33 8.62 -1.82 8.35
C ALA A 33 7.21 -2.42 8.51
N THR A 34 6.87 -3.39 7.67
CA THR A 34 5.60 -4.12 7.72
C THR A 34 5.45 -4.92 9.03
N GLU A 35 6.50 -5.63 9.44
CA GLU A 35 6.51 -6.36 10.71
C GLU A 35 6.30 -5.43 11.89
N LYS A 36 7.01 -4.29 11.93
CA LYS A 36 6.82 -3.30 12.98
C LYS A 36 5.39 -2.76 13.04
N ALA A 37 4.77 -2.46 11.90
CA ALA A 37 3.39 -1.99 11.86
C ALA A 37 2.39 -3.08 12.29
N ALA A 38 2.65 -4.34 11.92
CA ALA A 38 1.84 -5.49 12.32
C ALA A 38 1.97 -5.77 13.83
N SER A 39 3.19 -5.68 14.40
CA SER A 39 3.42 -5.88 15.84
C SER A 39 2.71 -4.81 16.70
N LEU A 40 2.48 -3.62 16.15
CA LEU A 40 1.69 -2.56 16.77
C LEU A 40 0.17 -2.70 16.51
N SER A 41 -0.25 -3.78 15.88
CA SER A 41 -1.66 -4.05 15.54
C SER A 41 -2.30 -2.98 14.65
N TYR A 42 -1.52 -2.31 13.80
CA TYR A 42 -2.05 -1.35 12.84
C TYR A 42 -2.56 -2.05 11.57
N ILE A 43 -1.89 -3.13 11.17
CA ILE A 43 -2.15 -3.84 9.91
C ILE A 43 -2.07 -5.35 10.06
N GLU A 44 -2.75 -6.07 9.17
CA GLU A 44 -2.58 -7.51 8.92
C GLU A 44 -2.04 -7.67 7.49
N PRO A 45 -0.78 -8.11 7.30
CA PRO A 45 -0.15 -8.12 5.99
C PRO A 45 -0.49 -9.36 5.15
N ILE A 46 -0.73 -9.12 3.86
CA ILE A 46 -0.76 -10.10 2.78
C ILE A 46 0.38 -9.75 1.83
N LEU A 47 1.40 -10.60 1.77
CA LEU A 47 2.60 -10.39 0.97
C LEU A 47 2.46 -11.13 -0.38
N VAL A 48 2.53 -10.40 -1.48
CA VAL A 48 2.45 -10.96 -2.84
C VAL A 48 3.80 -10.81 -3.52
N GLY A 49 4.41 -11.93 -3.92
CA GLY A 49 5.70 -11.94 -4.57
C GLY A 49 6.33 -13.33 -4.62
N ASN A 50 7.61 -13.41 -4.99
CA ASN A 50 8.32 -14.69 -4.95
C ASN A 50 8.46 -15.19 -3.52
N LYS A 51 7.68 -16.24 -3.18
CA LYS A 51 7.56 -16.77 -1.83
C LYS A 51 8.91 -17.18 -1.25
N ASP A 52 9.76 -17.83 -2.04
CA ASP A 52 11.05 -18.33 -1.54
C ASP A 52 11.97 -17.18 -1.16
N LYS A 53 12.00 -16.13 -1.99
CA LYS A 53 12.76 -14.90 -1.68
C LYS A 53 12.23 -14.17 -0.46
N ILE A 54 10.91 -14.08 -0.32
CA ILE A 54 10.28 -13.45 0.86
C ILE A 54 10.66 -14.22 2.12
N VAL A 55 10.55 -15.55 2.11
CA VAL A 55 10.91 -16.41 3.24
C VAL A 55 12.40 -16.31 3.56
N GLU A 56 13.28 -16.35 2.56
CA GLU A 56 14.71 -16.16 2.74
C GLU A 56 15.05 -14.84 3.45
N ILE A 57 14.41 -13.73 3.03
CA ILE A 57 14.63 -12.41 3.65
C ILE A 57 14.12 -12.40 5.09
N ILE A 58 12.96 -12.99 5.35
CA ILE A 58 12.36 -13.09 6.68
C ILE A 58 13.32 -13.84 7.64
N GLU A 59 13.78 -15.02 7.23
CA GLU A 59 14.67 -15.86 8.03
C GLU A 59 16.04 -15.19 8.27
N LYS A 60 16.67 -14.70 7.22
CA LYS A 60 17.99 -14.03 7.29
C LYS A 60 17.99 -12.81 8.21
N ASN A 61 16.88 -12.11 8.30
CA ASN A 61 16.77 -10.87 9.07
C ASN A 61 16.04 -11.05 10.41
N ASN A 62 15.69 -12.28 10.80
CA ASN A 62 14.93 -12.59 12.01
C ASN A 62 13.63 -11.77 12.13
N ILE A 63 12.92 -11.57 11.01
CA ILE A 63 11.63 -10.87 10.96
C ILE A 63 10.56 -11.83 11.51
N ASN A 64 9.76 -11.39 12.47
CA ASN A 64 8.82 -12.26 13.17
C ASN A 64 7.38 -11.73 13.01
N PHE A 65 6.69 -12.20 11.98
CA PHE A 65 5.27 -11.94 11.84
C PHE A 65 4.45 -12.89 12.70
N GLN A 66 3.54 -12.36 13.52
CA GLN A 66 2.56 -13.18 14.25
C GLN A 66 1.51 -13.79 13.31
N ASN A 67 1.01 -12.96 12.39
CA ASN A 67 0.08 -13.33 11.34
C ASN A 67 0.53 -12.71 10.02
N VAL A 68 0.79 -13.55 9.02
CA VAL A 68 1.12 -13.10 7.67
C VAL A 68 0.63 -14.13 6.65
N THR A 69 0.04 -13.65 5.58
CA THR A 69 -0.28 -14.47 4.41
C THR A 69 0.73 -14.19 3.32
N ILE A 70 1.34 -15.22 2.74
CA ILE A 70 2.27 -15.08 1.62
C ILE A 70 1.65 -15.75 0.39
N ILE A 71 1.48 -14.98 -0.68
CA ILE A 71 0.96 -15.43 -1.97
C ILE A 71 2.09 -15.41 -2.97
N HIS A 72 2.37 -16.59 -3.55
CA HIS A 72 3.44 -16.73 -4.53
C HIS A 72 3.06 -16.12 -5.88
N ALA A 73 3.98 -15.33 -6.44
CA ALA A 73 3.93 -14.77 -7.78
C ALA A 73 5.35 -14.55 -8.32
N GLU A 74 5.59 -14.94 -9.57
CA GLU A 74 6.91 -14.82 -10.19
C GLU A 74 7.06 -13.50 -10.95
N THR A 75 6.10 -13.16 -11.79
CA THR A 75 6.18 -12.01 -12.66
C THR A 75 5.51 -10.78 -12.07
N ASN A 76 5.92 -9.58 -12.49
CA ASN A 76 5.27 -8.34 -12.07
C ASN A 76 3.79 -8.29 -12.44
N GLU A 77 3.42 -8.87 -13.59
CA GLU A 77 2.02 -8.97 -13.99
C GLU A 77 1.22 -9.87 -13.05
N GLU A 78 1.73 -11.04 -12.68
CA GLU A 78 1.09 -11.93 -11.71
C GLU A 78 0.95 -11.26 -10.34
N LYS A 79 2.02 -10.60 -9.86
CA LYS A 79 1.99 -9.85 -8.59
C LYS A 79 0.86 -8.81 -8.59
N GLY A 80 0.76 -8.02 -9.66
CA GLY A 80 -0.29 -7.02 -9.80
C GLY A 80 -1.69 -7.62 -9.84
N ASN A 81 -1.89 -8.69 -10.62
CA ASN A 81 -3.18 -9.34 -10.75
C ASN A 81 -3.65 -9.98 -9.42
N LEU A 82 -2.76 -10.75 -8.74
CA LEU A 82 -3.05 -11.36 -7.45
C LEU A 82 -3.29 -10.31 -6.36
N GLY A 83 -2.51 -9.20 -6.39
CA GLY A 83 -2.75 -8.07 -5.49
C GLY A 83 -4.14 -7.47 -5.66
N CYS A 84 -4.61 -7.29 -6.90
CA CYS A 84 -5.96 -6.83 -7.19
C CYS A 84 -7.04 -7.83 -6.77
N GLU A 85 -6.78 -9.14 -6.89
CA GLU A 85 -7.72 -10.16 -6.42
C GLU A 85 -7.89 -10.09 -4.90
N GLU A 86 -6.80 -9.99 -4.17
CA GLU A 86 -6.86 -9.87 -2.70
C GLU A 86 -7.51 -8.56 -2.25
N LEU A 87 -7.23 -7.45 -2.95
CA LEU A 87 -7.90 -6.18 -2.68
C LEU A 87 -9.41 -6.26 -2.88
N TYR A 88 -9.87 -6.99 -3.89
CA TYR A 88 -11.29 -7.21 -4.15
C TYR A 88 -11.97 -8.10 -3.11
N LYS A 89 -11.27 -9.16 -2.64
CA LYS A 89 -11.77 -10.07 -1.59
C LYS A 89 -11.92 -9.36 -0.24
N HIS A 90 -11.09 -8.38 0.04
CA HIS A 90 -11.02 -7.68 1.33
C HIS A 90 -11.39 -6.20 1.16
N LYS A 91 -12.69 -5.88 1.22
CA LYS A 91 -13.22 -4.53 0.93
C LYS A 91 -12.67 -3.42 1.83
N ASP A 92 -12.26 -3.77 3.06
CA ASP A 92 -11.69 -2.81 4.03
C ASP A 92 -10.15 -2.89 4.05
N SER A 93 -9.54 -3.16 2.92
CA SER A 93 -8.09 -3.27 2.76
C SER A 93 -7.54 -2.18 1.85
N PHE A 94 -6.23 -2.05 1.84
CA PHE A 94 -5.52 -1.19 0.91
C PHE A 94 -4.30 -1.89 0.34
N MET A 95 -3.88 -1.45 -0.84
CA MET A 95 -2.73 -2.00 -1.54
C MET A 95 -1.52 -1.09 -1.40
N MET A 96 -0.35 -1.67 -1.17
CA MET A 96 0.94 -0.99 -1.19
C MET A 96 1.85 -1.63 -2.23
N LYS A 97 2.51 -0.79 -3.02
CA LYS A 97 3.53 -1.20 -3.96
C LYS A 97 4.87 -1.34 -3.26
N GLY A 98 5.49 -2.51 -3.36
CA GLY A 98 6.88 -2.77 -3.00
C GLY A 98 7.80 -2.80 -4.23
N LEU A 99 8.59 -3.86 -4.38
CA LEU A 99 9.56 -4.05 -5.47
C LEU A 99 8.86 -4.58 -6.74
N VAL A 100 8.10 -3.72 -7.39
CA VAL A 100 7.38 -3.96 -8.65
C VAL A 100 7.24 -2.64 -9.40
N ASP A 101 7.14 -2.66 -10.73
CA ASP A 101 6.96 -1.46 -11.51
C ASP A 101 5.57 -0.85 -11.29
N THR A 102 5.53 0.46 -11.09
CA THR A 102 4.25 1.19 -10.89
C THR A 102 3.31 1.01 -12.07
N SER A 103 3.85 0.94 -13.29
CA SER A 103 3.07 0.72 -14.51
C SER A 103 2.33 -0.62 -14.50
N ASP A 104 2.94 -1.69 -13.94
CA ASP A 104 2.33 -3.02 -13.93
C ASP A 104 1.22 -3.10 -12.88
N VAL A 105 1.41 -2.48 -11.73
CA VAL A 105 0.34 -2.35 -10.72
C VAL A 105 -0.83 -1.53 -11.27
N LEU A 106 -0.56 -0.38 -11.91
CA LEU A 106 -1.61 0.45 -12.52
C LEU A 106 -2.35 -0.29 -13.64
N LYS A 107 -1.66 -1.05 -14.50
CA LYS A 107 -2.30 -1.88 -15.53
C LYS A 107 -3.23 -2.92 -14.91
N ALA A 108 -2.82 -3.58 -13.83
CA ALA A 108 -3.66 -4.55 -13.14
C ALA A 108 -4.94 -3.91 -12.56
N ILE A 109 -4.82 -2.72 -11.95
CA ILE A 109 -5.96 -1.95 -11.45
C ILE A 109 -6.88 -1.54 -12.59
N LEU A 110 -6.33 -1.01 -13.71
CA LEU A 110 -7.10 -0.56 -14.86
C LEU A 110 -7.82 -1.70 -15.59
N LYS A 111 -7.25 -2.93 -15.63
CA LYS A 111 -7.94 -4.12 -16.13
C LYS A 111 -9.21 -4.45 -15.34
N ARG A 112 -9.28 -4.03 -14.08
CA ARG A 112 -10.39 -4.23 -13.14
C ARG A 112 -11.03 -2.92 -12.68
N LYS A 113 -11.04 -1.92 -13.54
CA LYS A 113 -11.54 -0.57 -13.21
C LYS A 113 -12.96 -0.58 -12.64
N GLU A 114 -13.82 -1.46 -13.11
CA GLU A 114 -15.22 -1.58 -12.65
C GLU A 114 -15.31 -2.06 -11.19
N ASP A 115 -14.29 -2.75 -10.69
CA ASP A 115 -14.24 -3.22 -9.30
C ASP A 115 -13.75 -2.14 -8.33
N PHE A 116 -12.89 -1.21 -8.79
CA PHE A 116 -12.12 -0.30 -7.92
C PHE A 116 -12.37 1.18 -8.17
N MET A 117 -12.84 1.57 -9.35
CA MET A 117 -12.91 2.97 -9.74
C MET A 117 -14.35 3.49 -9.73
N ALA A 118 -14.60 4.51 -8.94
CA ALA A 118 -15.87 5.23 -8.97
C ALA A 118 -16.01 6.16 -10.19
N SER A 119 -14.89 6.50 -10.85
CA SER A 119 -14.80 7.30 -12.06
C SER A 119 -13.68 6.80 -12.95
N ASN A 120 -13.54 7.35 -14.15
CA ASN A 120 -12.43 7.00 -15.06
C ASN A 120 -11.10 7.72 -14.71
N LEU A 121 -11.00 8.34 -13.54
CA LEU A 121 -9.85 9.11 -13.12
C LEU A 121 -9.19 8.47 -11.90
N ILE A 122 -7.87 8.30 -11.97
CA ILE A 122 -7.03 7.99 -10.81
C ILE A 122 -6.38 9.29 -10.36
N SER A 123 -6.55 9.65 -9.10
CA SER A 123 -5.93 10.82 -8.50
C SER A 123 -4.84 10.41 -7.50
N HIS A 124 -3.91 11.33 -7.25
CA HIS A 124 -2.83 11.16 -6.29
C HIS A 124 -2.94 12.23 -5.20
N VAL A 125 -2.81 11.82 -3.93
CA VAL A 125 -2.79 12.74 -2.80
C VAL A 125 -1.53 12.50 -1.97
N SER A 126 -0.79 13.58 -1.72
CA SER A 126 0.35 13.59 -0.79
C SER A 126 -0.01 14.38 0.46
N LEU A 127 0.39 13.87 1.63
CA LEU A 127 0.33 14.61 2.88
C LEU A 127 1.74 15.08 3.24
N ILE A 128 1.87 16.35 3.62
CA ILE A 128 3.16 16.97 3.92
C ILE A 128 3.08 17.62 5.30
N GLU A 129 4.07 17.30 6.14
CA GLU A 129 4.35 18.02 7.39
C GLU A 129 5.53 18.95 7.18
N LEU A 130 5.37 20.22 7.49
CA LEU A 130 6.41 21.24 7.39
C LEU A 130 6.80 21.74 8.77
N PRO A 131 8.11 21.93 9.06
CA PRO A 131 8.60 22.38 10.37
C PRO A 131 8.07 23.76 10.80
N TYR A 132 7.64 24.57 9.84
CA TYR A 132 7.22 25.95 10.08
C TYR A 132 5.71 26.17 9.90
N TYR A 133 4.94 25.11 9.74
CA TYR A 133 3.51 25.20 9.49
C TYR A 133 2.76 24.22 10.37
N GLU A 134 1.85 24.73 11.20
CA GLU A 134 1.18 23.96 12.25
C GLU A 134 0.05 23.03 11.75
N LYS A 135 0.01 22.70 10.48
CA LYS A 135 -1.02 21.83 9.88
C LYS A 135 -0.41 20.94 8.82
N ILE A 136 -0.97 19.75 8.68
CA ILE A 136 -0.66 18.89 7.52
C ILE A 136 -1.28 19.50 6.28
N ILE A 137 -0.48 19.60 5.23
CA ILE A 137 -0.89 20.07 3.90
C ILE A 137 -1.18 18.85 3.03
N GLY A 138 -2.36 18.83 2.42
CA GLY A 138 -2.70 17.87 1.35
C GLY A 138 -2.42 18.48 -0.02
N LEU A 139 -1.63 17.78 -0.84
CA LEU A 139 -1.41 18.11 -2.24
C LEU A 139 -2.04 17.04 -3.12
N SER A 140 -2.89 17.43 -4.04
CA SER A 140 -3.51 16.53 -5.02
C SER A 140 -2.83 16.63 -6.37
N ASP A 141 -2.75 15.50 -7.06
CA ASP A 141 -2.36 15.35 -8.47
C ASP A 141 -0.99 15.94 -8.85
N THR A 142 -0.02 15.81 -7.97
CA THR A 142 1.35 16.27 -8.24
C THR A 142 2.09 15.45 -9.29
N SER A 143 1.60 14.24 -9.64
CA SER A 143 2.33 13.33 -10.53
C SER A 143 1.46 12.49 -11.48
N VAL A 144 0.15 12.43 -11.29
CA VAL A 144 -0.74 11.59 -12.10
C VAL A 144 -1.50 12.43 -13.13
N ASN A 145 -2.12 13.52 -12.72
CA ASN A 145 -2.88 14.41 -13.60
C ASN A 145 -2.18 15.77 -13.71
N ILE A 146 -1.21 15.89 -14.61
CA ILE A 146 -0.34 17.08 -14.75
C ILE A 146 -1.12 18.35 -15.11
N LYS A 147 -2.25 18.22 -15.81
CA LYS A 147 -3.14 19.33 -16.20
C LYS A 147 -4.60 18.91 -16.07
N PRO A 148 -5.13 18.79 -14.82
CA PRO A 148 -6.53 18.43 -14.64
C PRO A 148 -7.43 19.54 -15.22
N ASP A 149 -8.43 19.14 -15.99
CA ASP A 149 -9.51 20.03 -16.44
C ASP A 149 -10.59 20.19 -15.34
N LEU A 150 -11.68 20.88 -15.68
CA LEU A 150 -12.77 21.10 -14.71
C LEU A 150 -13.50 19.79 -14.30
N ASN A 151 -13.41 18.74 -15.12
CA ASN A 151 -14.00 17.45 -14.80
C ASN A 151 -13.06 16.57 -13.94
N GLY A 152 -11.75 16.91 -13.92
CA GLY A 152 -10.72 16.24 -13.12
C GLY A 152 -10.43 16.94 -11.79
N LYS A 153 -11.17 18.00 -11.44
CA LYS A 153 -11.04 18.71 -10.15
C LYS A 153 -12.17 18.27 -9.18
#